data_6ac5ef59c96c2d00e54655e86cf6a766
#
_entry.id   6ac5ef59c96c2d00e54655e86cf6a766
#
_cell.length_a   1.000
_cell.length_b   1.000
_cell.length_c   1.000
_cell.angle_alpha   90.00
_cell.angle_beta   90.00
_cell.angle_gamma   90.00
#
_symmetry.space_group_name_H-M   'P 1'
#
loop_
_entity.id
_entity.type
_entity.pdbx_description
1 polymer ?
#
loop_
_entity_poly.entity_id
_entity_poly.type
_entity_poly.pdbx_seq_one_letter_code
_entity_poly.pdbx_strand_id
1 'polypeptide(L)'
;KNTFISTTYRLLKVDTLSNAPINEDTLTKILNKVKNEKTQITVFSDFRHGIFNPNSTKKLISAIPKKIFKTADSQVASRWGNITEFKNFDLLTPNEKEARFSLGDQDSTVSGLAGLILEKTKYKNLILKLGSRGIFCNGMRGKTMSPFAVGVFTDNVVDAVGSGDALLAYATLSLKVSNSLMIA
;
A
#
# COMPACT_ATOMS: atom_id res chain seq x y z
N LYS A 1 13.44 8.87 16.07
CA LYS A 1 12.10 9.50 16.17
C LYS A 1 11.95 10.14 17.52
N ASN A 2 11.72 11.45 17.58
CA ASN A 2 11.41 12.18 18.80
C ASN A 2 10.03 12.84 18.64
N THR A 3 9.12 12.57 19.56
CA THR A 3 7.80 13.18 19.58
C THR A 3 7.66 14.04 20.85
N PHE A 4 7.35 15.30 20.67
CA PHE A 4 7.09 16.24 21.76
C PHE A 4 5.59 16.37 21.94
N ILE A 5 5.12 16.04 23.15
CA ILE A 5 3.68 16.01 23.49
C ILE A 5 3.45 16.97 24.64
N SER A 6 2.39 17.76 24.58
CA SER A 6 1.85 18.52 25.70
C SER A 6 0.47 18.00 26.05
N THR A 7 0.32 17.40 27.22
CA THR A 7 -0.90 16.69 27.65
C THR A 7 -1.38 15.66 26.63
N THR A 8 -2.39 15.96 25.85
CA THR A 8 -2.95 15.09 24.80
C THR A 8 -2.58 15.55 23.39
N TYR A 9 -1.87 16.68 23.26
CA TYR A 9 -1.54 17.27 21.95
C TYR A 9 -0.10 16.95 21.55
N ARG A 10 0.07 16.40 20.35
CA ARG A 10 1.38 16.24 19.72
C ARG A 10 1.80 17.59 19.12
N LEU A 11 2.80 18.23 19.74
CA LEU A 11 3.32 19.54 19.33
C LEU A 11 4.27 19.43 18.14
N LEU A 12 5.19 18.45 18.19
CA LEU A 12 6.25 18.31 17.20
C LEU A 12 6.68 16.85 17.12
N LYS A 13 6.92 16.37 15.90
CA LYS A 13 7.56 15.09 15.63
C LYS A 13 8.80 15.32 14.77
N VAL A 14 9.96 14.93 15.27
CA VAL A 14 11.23 15.01 14.54
C VAL A 14 11.69 13.61 14.23
N ASP A 15 11.73 13.26 12.96
CA ASP A 15 12.27 12.00 12.48
C ASP A 15 13.60 12.27 11.75
N THR A 16 14.70 11.76 12.27
CA THR A 16 15.99 11.76 11.59
C THR A 16 16.14 10.42 10.87
N LEU A 17 16.07 10.44 9.55
CA LEU A 17 16.07 9.26 8.71
C LEU A 17 17.11 9.43 7.58
N SER A 18 17.83 8.36 7.27
CA SER A 18 18.56 8.28 6.03
C SER A 18 17.63 7.79 4.93
N ASN A 19 17.28 8.68 4.01
CA ASN A 19 16.48 8.35 2.82
C ASN A 19 17.35 8.03 1.60
N ALA A 20 18.65 7.81 1.80
CA ALA A 20 19.54 7.41 0.73
C ALA A 20 19.10 6.05 0.15
N PRO A 21 19.16 5.87 -1.16
CA PRO A 21 18.94 4.56 -1.76
C PRO A 21 19.87 3.51 -1.13
N ILE A 22 19.37 2.29 -0.92
CA ILE A 22 20.21 1.19 -0.51
C ILE A 22 21.28 0.90 -1.58
N ASN A 23 22.46 0.50 -1.14
CA ASN A 23 23.53 0.14 -2.06
C ASN A 23 23.25 -1.18 -2.79
N GLU A 24 23.96 -1.44 -3.88
CA GLU A 24 23.75 -2.63 -4.73
C GLU A 24 24.04 -3.95 -3.99
N ASP A 25 24.98 -3.96 -3.04
CA ASP A 25 25.28 -5.15 -2.23
C ASP A 25 24.08 -5.53 -1.34
N THR A 26 23.49 -4.54 -0.68
CA THR A 26 22.28 -4.74 0.14
C THR A 26 21.12 -5.17 -0.72
N LEU A 27 20.92 -4.53 -1.87
CA LEU A 27 19.87 -4.92 -2.82
C LEU A 27 20.06 -6.36 -3.29
N THR A 28 21.27 -6.75 -3.63
CA THR A 28 21.61 -8.12 -4.06
C THR A 28 21.31 -9.15 -2.96
N LYS A 29 21.63 -8.85 -1.71
CA LYS A 29 21.30 -9.73 -0.57
C LYS A 29 19.79 -9.89 -0.41
N ILE A 30 19.03 -8.81 -0.53
CA ILE A 30 17.55 -8.85 -0.47
C ILE A 30 16.99 -9.68 -1.64
N LEU A 31 17.45 -9.45 -2.87
CA LEU A 31 17.01 -10.19 -4.05
C LEU A 31 17.28 -11.69 -3.92
N ASN A 32 18.45 -12.08 -3.42
CA ASN A 32 18.79 -13.47 -3.19
C ASN A 32 17.89 -14.10 -2.13
N LYS A 33 17.60 -13.38 -1.05
CA LYS A 33 16.66 -13.85 -0.03
C LYS A 33 15.28 -14.03 -0.59
N VAL A 34 14.73 -13.03 -1.30
CA VAL A 34 13.40 -13.09 -1.93
C VAL A 34 13.27 -14.27 -2.91
N LYS A 35 14.31 -14.57 -3.71
CA LYS A 35 14.30 -15.70 -4.65
C LYS A 35 14.32 -17.07 -3.97
N ASN A 36 15.03 -17.18 -2.86
CA ASN A 36 15.26 -18.45 -2.17
C ASN A 36 14.21 -18.78 -1.10
N GLU A 37 13.42 -17.79 -0.67
CA GLU A 37 12.43 -17.96 0.37
C GLU A 37 11.19 -18.69 -0.16
N LYS A 38 10.80 -19.76 0.53
CA LYS A 38 9.55 -20.48 0.24
C LYS A 38 8.38 -19.76 0.93
N THR A 39 7.82 -18.77 0.26
CA THR A 39 6.69 -18.00 0.78
C THR A 39 5.48 -18.12 -0.14
N GLN A 40 4.29 -17.92 0.40
CA GLN A 40 3.04 -17.86 -0.35
C GLN A 40 2.58 -16.43 -0.60
N ILE A 41 3.07 -15.48 0.20
CA ILE A 41 2.65 -14.07 0.19
C ILE A 41 3.91 -13.20 0.24
N THR A 42 3.91 -12.13 -0.51
CA THR A 42 4.90 -11.06 -0.38
C THR A 42 4.19 -9.73 -0.20
N VAL A 43 4.52 -9.02 0.86
CA VAL A 43 3.96 -7.70 1.20
C VAL A 43 5.02 -6.63 0.98
N PHE A 44 4.67 -5.61 0.20
CA PHE A 44 5.47 -4.40 0.03
C PHE A 44 4.89 -3.29 0.89
N SER A 45 5.52 -3.01 2.02
CA SER A 45 5.18 -1.86 2.87
C SER A 45 6.22 -0.76 2.61
N ASP A 46 5.85 0.18 1.74
CA ASP A 46 6.76 1.19 1.20
C ASP A 46 6.63 2.52 1.96
N PHE A 47 7.57 2.75 2.88
CA PHE A 47 7.71 4.01 3.61
C PHE A 47 8.63 5.03 2.93
N ARG A 48 9.14 4.73 1.75
CA ARG A 48 10.10 5.58 1.01
C ARG A 48 11.39 5.92 1.78
N HIS A 49 11.86 5.00 2.61
CA HIS A 49 13.11 5.14 3.38
C HIS A 49 14.32 4.45 2.69
N GLY A 50 14.41 4.55 1.37
CA GLY A 50 15.58 4.14 0.60
C GLY A 50 15.56 2.72 0.03
N ILE A 51 14.76 1.79 0.56
CA ILE A 51 14.62 0.44 0.01
C ILE A 51 13.94 0.49 -1.36
N PHE A 52 12.82 1.23 -1.44
CA PHE A 52 12.02 1.34 -2.64
C PHE A 52 12.33 2.64 -3.40
N ASN A 53 12.73 2.46 -4.64
CA ASN A 53 12.88 3.48 -5.66
C ASN A 53 12.55 2.82 -7.02
N PRO A 54 12.38 3.56 -8.12
CA PRO A 54 11.96 2.97 -9.39
C PRO A 54 12.82 1.79 -9.86
N ASN A 55 14.13 1.81 -9.59
CA ASN A 55 15.05 0.74 -9.97
C ASN A 55 14.93 -0.48 -9.04
N SER A 56 15.05 -0.29 -7.73
CA SER A 56 14.99 -1.38 -6.75
C SER A 56 13.60 -2.03 -6.73
N THR A 57 12.52 -1.24 -6.78
CA THR A 57 11.14 -1.75 -6.83
C THR A 57 10.93 -2.68 -8.02
N LYS A 58 11.39 -2.27 -9.21
CA LYS A 58 11.31 -3.10 -10.42
C LYS A 58 12.08 -4.41 -10.30
N LYS A 59 13.33 -4.35 -9.79
CA LYS A 59 14.16 -5.53 -9.55
C LYS A 59 13.51 -6.49 -8.54
N LEU A 60 13.00 -5.96 -7.43
CA LEU A 60 12.33 -6.74 -6.37
C LEU A 60 11.06 -7.43 -6.89
N ILE A 61 10.18 -6.71 -7.57
CA ILE A 61 8.96 -7.29 -8.16
C ILE A 61 9.31 -8.41 -9.15
N SER A 62 10.33 -8.19 -9.99
CA SER A 62 10.75 -9.18 -10.99
C SER A 62 11.37 -10.43 -10.36
N ALA A 63 11.91 -10.33 -9.15
CA ALA A 63 12.48 -11.47 -8.44
C ALA A 63 11.42 -12.40 -7.82
N ILE A 64 10.19 -11.94 -7.66
CA ILE A 64 9.11 -12.71 -7.04
C ILE A 64 8.45 -13.62 -8.08
N PRO A 65 8.34 -14.94 -7.84
CA PRO A 65 7.64 -15.84 -8.73
C PRO A 65 6.18 -15.42 -8.98
N LYS A 66 5.68 -15.58 -10.22
CA LYS A 66 4.32 -15.15 -10.60
C LYS A 66 3.20 -15.73 -9.75
N LYS A 67 3.38 -16.95 -9.19
CA LYS A 67 2.41 -17.65 -8.35
C LYS A 67 2.25 -17.08 -6.94
N ILE A 68 3.20 -16.25 -6.49
CA ILE A 68 3.18 -15.68 -5.15
C ILE A 68 2.17 -14.54 -5.10
N PHE A 69 1.33 -14.55 -4.06
CA PHE A 69 0.36 -13.50 -3.78
C PHE A 69 1.08 -12.23 -3.37
N LYS A 70 0.83 -11.10 -4.06
CA LYS A 70 1.56 -9.84 -3.90
C LYS A 70 0.62 -8.74 -3.46
N THR A 71 0.99 -8.07 -2.39
CA THR A 71 0.25 -6.91 -1.89
C THR A 71 1.18 -5.73 -1.65
N ALA A 72 0.66 -4.51 -1.79
CA ALA A 72 1.45 -3.31 -1.58
C ALA A 72 0.63 -2.17 -0.97
N ASP A 73 1.31 -1.42 -0.12
CA ASP A 73 0.98 -0.07 0.30
C ASP A 73 2.19 0.84 0.04
N SER A 74 1.96 2.08 -0.40
CA SER A 74 3.04 3.01 -0.68
C SER A 74 2.71 4.39 -0.16
N GLN A 75 3.43 4.81 0.86
CA GLN A 75 3.17 6.07 1.55
C GLN A 75 3.71 7.28 0.78
N VAL A 76 3.00 8.39 0.88
CA VAL A 76 3.49 9.72 0.52
C VAL A 76 3.97 10.39 1.80
N ALA A 77 5.28 10.41 2.00
CA ALA A 77 5.94 11.05 3.14
C ALA A 77 6.84 12.21 2.67
N SER A 78 8.02 12.31 3.24
CA SER A 78 9.07 13.27 2.80
C SER A 78 9.59 12.98 1.38
N ARG A 79 9.41 11.78 0.89
CA ARG A 79 9.57 11.38 -0.52
C ARG A 79 8.25 10.86 -1.06
N TRP A 80 8.08 11.01 -2.35
CA TRP A 80 6.84 10.64 -3.03
C TRP A 80 6.82 9.15 -3.30
N GLY A 81 5.94 8.45 -2.58
CA GLY A 81 5.55 7.10 -2.92
C GLY A 81 4.77 7.08 -4.23
N ASN A 82 4.84 5.99 -4.94
CA ASN A 82 4.10 5.85 -6.18
C ASN A 82 3.46 4.46 -6.26
N ILE A 83 2.20 4.39 -5.88
CA ILE A 83 1.43 3.14 -5.93
C ILE A 83 1.36 2.55 -7.35
N THR A 84 1.54 3.38 -8.38
CA THR A 84 1.51 2.91 -9.78
C THR A 84 2.75 2.10 -10.20
N GLU A 85 3.79 2.06 -9.37
CA GLU A 85 4.94 1.17 -9.58
C GLU A 85 4.60 -0.31 -9.34
N PHE A 86 3.56 -0.60 -8.53
CA PHE A 86 3.17 -1.95 -8.13
C PHE A 86 2.17 -2.56 -9.11
N LYS A 87 2.68 -3.00 -10.27
CA LYS A 87 1.86 -3.56 -11.35
C LYS A 87 1.54 -5.04 -11.16
N ASN A 88 0.31 -5.43 -11.53
CA ASN A 88 -0.18 -6.81 -11.47
C ASN A 88 -0.12 -7.40 -10.06
N PHE A 89 -0.48 -6.59 -9.06
CA PHE A 89 -0.60 -7.01 -7.67
C PHE A 89 -1.98 -7.58 -7.37
N ASP A 90 -2.04 -8.49 -6.41
CA ASP A 90 -3.30 -9.11 -5.98
C ASP A 90 -4.11 -8.16 -5.10
N LEU A 91 -3.43 -7.28 -4.32
CA LEU A 91 -4.07 -6.24 -3.53
C LEU A 91 -3.20 -5.00 -3.47
N LEU A 92 -3.82 -3.82 -3.63
CA LEU A 92 -3.24 -2.51 -3.32
C LEU A 92 -4.09 -1.81 -2.27
N THR A 93 -3.45 -1.11 -1.31
CA THR A 93 -4.15 -0.45 -0.19
C THR A 93 -3.76 1.02 0.00
N PRO A 94 -3.68 1.86 -1.05
CA PRO A 94 -3.34 3.27 -0.87
C PRO A 94 -4.43 4.03 -0.11
N ASN A 95 -4.06 5.16 0.51
CA ASN A 95 -5.06 6.15 0.89
C ASN A 95 -5.36 7.09 -0.29
N GLU A 96 -6.44 7.87 -0.19
CA GLU A 96 -6.88 8.78 -1.25
C GLU A 96 -5.79 9.79 -1.61
N LYS A 97 -5.09 10.36 -0.63
CA LYS A 97 -4.00 11.32 -0.85
C LYS A 97 -2.83 10.68 -1.60
N GLU A 98 -2.44 9.48 -1.23
CA GLU A 98 -1.39 8.71 -1.90
C GLU A 98 -1.77 8.39 -3.36
N ALA A 99 -3.01 7.97 -3.58
CA ALA A 99 -3.54 7.69 -4.90
C ALA A 99 -3.55 8.93 -5.80
N ARG A 100 -4.14 10.02 -5.32
CA ARG A 100 -4.20 11.30 -6.04
C ARG A 100 -2.80 11.81 -6.39
N PHE A 101 -1.91 11.77 -5.42
CA PHE A 101 -0.54 12.22 -5.61
C PHE A 101 0.20 11.39 -6.66
N SER A 102 0.07 10.06 -6.61
CA SER A 102 0.71 9.14 -7.56
C SER A 102 0.20 9.30 -8.99
N LEU A 103 -1.02 9.78 -9.16
CA LEU A 103 -1.66 9.98 -10.46
C LEU A 103 -1.55 11.43 -10.96
N GLY A 104 -1.23 12.38 -10.08
CA GLY A 104 -1.32 13.82 -10.37
C GLY A 104 -2.78 14.27 -10.58
N ASP A 105 -3.73 13.61 -9.91
CA ASP A 105 -5.17 13.81 -10.07
C ASP A 105 -5.79 14.39 -8.80
N GLN A 106 -6.47 15.53 -8.93
CA GLN A 106 -7.15 16.20 -7.82
C GLN A 106 -8.67 16.22 -7.97
N ASP A 107 -9.18 15.97 -9.17
CA ASP A 107 -10.56 16.28 -9.54
C ASP A 107 -11.47 15.04 -9.68
N SER A 108 -10.87 13.87 -9.93
CA SER A 108 -11.65 12.64 -10.12
C SER A 108 -12.43 12.23 -8.88
N THR A 109 -13.61 11.67 -9.11
CA THR A 109 -14.36 10.96 -8.04
C THR A 109 -13.54 9.79 -7.51
N VAL A 110 -13.91 9.28 -6.33
CA VAL A 110 -13.26 8.10 -5.73
C VAL A 110 -13.29 6.89 -6.68
N SER A 111 -14.43 6.67 -7.35
CA SER A 111 -14.56 5.59 -8.34
C SER A 111 -13.69 5.85 -9.59
N GLY A 112 -13.64 7.09 -10.07
CA GLY A 112 -12.74 7.49 -11.16
C GLY A 112 -11.26 7.26 -10.80
N LEU A 113 -10.87 7.65 -9.59
CA LEU A 113 -9.52 7.44 -9.07
C LEU A 113 -9.15 5.94 -9.04
N ALA A 114 -10.07 5.08 -8.58
CA ALA A 114 -9.87 3.64 -8.61
C ALA A 114 -9.71 3.10 -10.05
N GLY A 115 -10.48 3.63 -11.00
CA GLY A 115 -10.35 3.32 -12.43
C GLY A 115 -8.98 3.70 -12.99
N LEU A 116 -8.48 4.90 -12.69
CA LEU A 116 -7.16 5.35 -13.10
C LEU A 116 -6.03 4.50 -12.51
N ILE A 117 -6.14 4.10 -11.23
CA ILE A 117 -5.18 3.18 -10.61
C ILE A 117 -5.23 1.82 -11.34
N LEU A 118 -6.43 1.30 -11.66
CA LEU A 118 -6.58 0.04 -12.40
C LEU A 118 -5.91 0.11 -13.77
N GLU A 119 -6.11 1.18 -14.50
CA GLU A 119 -5.48 1.39 -15.80
C GLU A 119 -3.96 1.33 -15.72
N LYS A 120 -3.37 1.99 -14.73
CA LYS A 120 -1.91 2.07 -14.55
C LYS A 120 -1.28 0.80 -13.97
N THR A 121 -1.97 0.12 -13.06
CA THR A 121 -1.37 -0.98 -12.27
C THR A 121 -1.88 -2.36 -12.65
N LYS A 122 -3.07 -2.47 -13.22
CA LYS A 122 -3.73 -3.76 -13.50
C LYS A 122 -3.87 -4.61 -12.22
N TYR A 123 -4.22 -3.99 -11.10
CA TYR A 123 -4.45 -4.68 -9.84
C TYR A 123 -5.64 -5.65 -9.95
N LYS A 124 -5.67 -6.69 -9.09
CA LYS A 124 -6.85 -7.54 -8.97
C LYS A 124 -7.85 -6.99 -7.95
N ASN A 125 -7.35 -6.47 -6.84
CA ASN A 125 -8.14 -5.90 -5.77
C ASN A 125 -7.53 -4.58 -5.29
N LEU A 126 -8.38 -3.63 -4.95
CA LEU A 126 -8.02 -2.34 -4.37
C LEU A 126 -8.86 -2.09 -3.12
N ILE A 127 -8.21 -1.66 -2.05
CA ILE A 127 -8.84 -1.02 -0.90
C ILE A 127 -8.30 0.40 -0.83
N LEU A 128 -9.11 1.38 -1.20
CA LEU A 128 -8.76 2.80 -1.14
C LEU A 128 -9.23 3.37 0.20
N LYS A 129 -8.27 3.75 1.05
CA LYS A 129 -8.53 4.29 2.39
C LYS A 129 -8.99 5.74 2.28
N LEU A 130 -10.15 6.09 2.85
CA LEU A 130 -10.78 7.41 2.74
C LEU A 130 -10.83 8.17 4.08
N GLY A 131 -10.06 7.73 5.07
CA GLY A 131 -10.05 8.31 6.43
C GLY A 131 -11.40 8.16 7.12
N SER A 132 -11.97 9.25 7.63
CA SER A 132 -13.29 9.26 8.30
C SER A 132 -14.47 8.84 7.41
N ARG A 133 -14.26 8.74 6.11
CA ARG A 133 -15.28 8.22 5.16
C ARG A 133 -15.22 6.71 4.97
N GLY A 134 -14.34 5.99 5.69
CA GLY A 134 -14.17 4.55 5.58
C GLY A 134 -13.27 4.14 4.43
N ILE A 135 -13.67 3.14 3.66
CA ILE A 135 -12.91 2.59 2.54
C ILE A 135 -13.77 2.42 1.29
N PHE A 136 -13.16 2.56 0.14
CA PHE A 136 -13.73 2.17 -1.15
C PHE A 136 -12.97 0.96 -1.67
N CYS A 137 -13.70 -0.10 -1.96
CA CYS A 137 -13.17 -1.35 -2.46
C CYS A 137 -13.51 -1.51 -3.94
N ASN A 138 -12.57 -2.02 -4.73
CA ASN A 138 -12.80 -2.37 -6.12
C ASN A 138 -12.01 -3.64 -6.43
N GLY A 139 -12.71 -4.71 -6.76
CA GLY A 139 -12.09 -6.01 -6.96
C GLY A 139 -12.80 -6.88 -7.98
N MET A 140 -12.10 -7.90 -8.44
CA MET A 140 -12.64 -8.86 -9.39
C MET A 140 -13.71 -9.74 -8.73
N ARG A 141 -14.90 -9.76 -9.31
CA ARG A 141 -15.95 -10.73 -9.01
C ARG A 141 -16.27 -11.52 -10.28
N GLY A 142 -15.71 -12.71 -10.37
CA GLY A 142 -15.72 -13.45 -11.63
C GLY A 142 -14.91 -12.73 -12.71
N LYS A 143 -15.55 -12.28 -13.79
CA LYS A 143 -14.88 -11.57 -14.90
C LYS A 143 -15.07 -10.04 -14.85
N THR A 144 -15.81 -9.51 -13.88
CA THR A 144 -16.14 -8.08 -13.78
C THR A 144 -15.57 -7.47 -12.51
N MET A 145 -15.23 -6.16 -12.57
CA MET A 145 -14.91 -5.38 -11.39
C MET A 145 -16.22 -5.03 -10.66
N SER A 146 -16.23 -5.18 -9.34
CA SER A 146 -17.40 -4.93 -8.49
C SER A 146 -17.02 -3.96 -7.36
N PRO A 147 -17.27 -2.64 -7.52
CA PRO A 147 -16.98 -1.66 -6.50
C PRO A 147 -18.03 -1.69 -5.38
N PHE A 148 -17.57 -1.43 -4.14
CA PHE A 148 -18.42 -1.19 -2.99
C PHE A 148 -17.70 -0.28 -1.97
N ALA A 149 -18.44 0.30 -1.05
CA ALA A 149 -17.88 1.12 0.02
C ALA A 149 -18.30 0.57 1.38
N VAL A 150 -17.41 0.74 2.37
CA VAL A 150 -17.66 0.38 3.76
C VAL A 150 -17.36 1.61 4.61
N GLY A 151 -18.31 2.01 5.44
CA GLY A 151 -18.16 3.13 6.36
C GLY A 151 -17.20 2.80 7.51
N VAL A 152 -16.91 3.80 8.33
CA VAL A 152 -16.13 3.60 9.56
C VAL A 152 -16.97 2.88 10.63
N PHE A 153 -16.30 2.10 11.48
CA PHE A 153 -16.93 1.40 12.59
C PHE A 153 -16.77 2.11 13.94
N THR A 154 -16.10 3.28 13.95
CA THR A 154 -15.89 4.07 15.17
C THR A 154 -15.96 5.57 14.88
N ASP A 155 -16.61 6.30 15.77
CA ASP A 155 -16.70 7.75 15.72
C ASP A 155 -15.60 8.41 16.57
N ASN A 156 -14.88 7.63 17.37
CA ASN A 156 -13.82 8.15 18.25
C ASN A 156 -12.47 7.48 17.91
N VAL A 157 -11.64 8.22 17.19
CA VAL A 157 -10.28 7.80 16.84
C VAL A 157 -9.29 8.41 17.82
N VAL A 158 -8.71 7.60 18.70
CA VAL A 158 -7.69 8.02 19.66
C VAL A 158 -6.33 8.21 18.97
N ASP A 159 -5.89 7.23 18.21
CA ASP A 159 -4.67 7.29 17.38
C ASP A 159 -4.81 6.41 16.14
N ALA A 160 -4.59 6.99 14.97
CA ALA A 160 -4.65 6.27 13.69
C ALA A 160 -3.29 5.71 13.24
N VAL A 161 -2.21 5.92 14.02
CA VAL A 161 -0.87 5.43 13.66
C VAL A 161 -0.86 3.90 13.61
N GLY A 162 -0.40 3.34 12.48
CA GLY A 162 -0.34 1.90 12.25
C GLY A 162 -1.63 1.26 11.75
N SER A 163 -2.75 1.99 11.68
CA SER A 163 -4.01 1.45 11.16
C SER A 163 -3.91 0.99 9.70
N GLY A 164 -3.14 1.72 8.88
CA GLY A 164 -2.87 1.35 7.49
C GLY A 164 -2.07 0.05 7.36
N ASP A 165 -1.05 -0.13 8.21
CA ASP A 165 -0.24 -1.35 8.23
C ASP A 165 -1.06 -2.55 8.73
N ALA A 166 -1.89 -2.34 9.74
CA ALA A 166 -2.82 -3.37 10.22
C ALA A 166 -3.82 -3.77 9.13
N LEU A 167 -4.43 -2.80 8.44
CA LEU A 167 -5.32 -3.07 7.32
C LEU A 167 -4.61 -3.89 6.23
N LEU A 168 -3.41 -3.47 5.81
CA LEU A 168 -2.63 -4.19 4.80
C LEU A 168 -2.40 -5.65 5.23
N ALA A 169 -1.99 -5.88 6.47
CA ALA A 169 -1.69 -7.21 6.99
C ALA A 169 -2.94 -8.11 7.03
N TYR A 170 -4.00 -7.65 7.68
CA TYR A 170 -5.23 -8.43 7.85
C TYR A 170 -5.97 -8.66 6.53
N ALA A 171 -6.13 -7.62 5.71
CA ALA A 171 -6.75 -7.75 4.39
C ALA A 171 -5.97 -8.69 3.47
N THR A 172 -4.63 -8.66 3.52
CA THR A 172 -3.78 -9.58 2.76
C THR A 172 -4.05 -11.03 3.12
N LEU A 173 -4.05 -11.34 4.41
CA LEU A 173 -4.27 -12.71 4.90
C LEU A 173 -5.70 -13.18 4.61
N SER A 174 -6.67 -12.35 4.94
CA SER A 174 -8.09 -12.65 4.74
C SER A 174 -8.41 -12.87 3.25
N LEU A 175 -7.95 -11.98 2.37
CA LEU A 175 -8.15 -12.10 0.93
C LEU A 175 -7.46 -13.35 0.37
N LYS A 176 -6.25 -13.68 0.84
CA LYS A 176 -5.53 -14.88 0.41
C LYS A 176 -6.25 -16.17 0.78
N VAL A 177 -6.90 -16.21 1.94
CA VAL A 177 -7.61 -17.40 2.43
C VAL A 177 -9.02 -17.50 1.84
N SER A 178 -9.79 -16.40 1.87
CA SER A 178 -11.19 -16.37 1.45
C SER A 178 -11.39 -16.21 -0.06
N ASN A 179 -10.39 -15.67 -0.75
CA ASN A 179 -10.49 -15.20 -2.15
C ASN A 179 -11.66 -14.22 -2.37
N SER A 180 -12.05 -13.48 -1.34
CA SER A 180 -13.17 -12.54 -1.34
C SER A 180 -12.77 -11.20 -0.73
N LEU A 181 -12.85 -10.13 -1.52
CA LEU A 181 -12.58 -8.77 -1.04
C LEU A 181 -13.65 -8.30 -0.03
N MET A 182 -14.85 -8.86 -0.06
CA MET A 182 -15.90 -8.53 0.92
C MET A 182 -15.63 -9.10 2.31
N ILE A 183 -14.81 -10.15 2.40
CA ILE A 183 -14.42 -10.78 3.66
C ILE A 183 -13.09 -10.19 4.17
N ALA A 184 -12.29 -9.62 3.27
CA ALA A 184 -11.00 -9.04 3.57
C ALA A 184 -11.13 -7.71 4.33
#